data_26f60a432fe7694ad1450d3bcb636699
#
_entry.id   26f60a432fe7694ad1450d3bcb636699
#
_cell.length_a   1.000
_cell.length_b   1.000
_cell.length_c   1.000
_cell.angle_alpha   90.00
_cell.angle_beta   90.00
_cell.angle_gamma   90.00
#
_symmetry.space_group_name_H-M   'P 1'
#
loop_
_entity.id
_entity.type
_entity.pdbx_description
1 polymer ?
#
loop_
_entity_poly.entity_id
_entity_poly.type
_entity_poly.pdbx_seq_one_letter_code
_entity_poly.pdbx_strand_id
1 'polypeptide(L)'
;MPTRVLCYQGVVQETKQWGEIDTYGGKLTENIVQAIARDLLGSSMLQLESAGYYPVCHIHDECLVEVPEENAQAYYEEMARIMGTPPEWASDLPLRADGYTTPFYLKD
;
A
#
# COMPACT_ATOMS: atom_id res chain seq x y z
N MET A 1 10.33 19.95 -35.58
CA MET A 1 10.63 18.56 -35.30
C MET A 1 9.43 17.91 -34.64
N PRO A 2 8.96 16.78 -35.15
CA PRO A 2 7.87 16.08 -34.47
C PRO A 2 8.36 15.52 -33.15
N THR A 3 7.53 15.66 -32.12
CA THR A 3 7.83 15.16 -30.79
C THR A 3 7.14 13.81 -30.62
N ARG A 4 7.88 12.83 -30.10
CA ARG A 4 7.30 11.52 -29.78
C ARG A 4 6.86 11.51 -28.34
N VAL A 5 5.65 11.05 -28.10
CA VAL A 5 5.04 10.99 -26.78
C VAL A 5 4.57 9.56 -26.52
N LEU A 6 4.90 9.03 -25.36
CA LEU A 6 4.35 7.74 -24.93
C LEU A 6 2.90 7.95 -24.55
N CYS A 7 2.05 7.01 -24.95
CA CYS A 7 0.62 7.07 -24.63
C CYS A 7 0.07 5.66 -24.41
N TYR A 8 -1.07 5.59 -23.76
CA TYR A 8 -1.75 4.34 -23.48
C TYR A 8 -3.25 4.54 -23.61
N GLN A 9 -3.99 3.43 -23.73
CA GLN A 9 -5.44 3.47 -23.81
C GLN A 9 -6.06 3.45 -22.41
N GLY A 10 -6.99 4.33 -22.15
CA GLY A 10 -7.65 4.42 -20.87
C GLY A 10 -8.82 5.39 -20.91
N VAL A 11 -9.42 5.63 -19.75
CA VAL A 11 -10.51 6.58 -19.61
C VAL A 11 -9.93 7.99 -19.46
N VAL A 12 -10.23 8.86 -20.43
CA VAL A 12 -9.82 10.26 -20.40
C VAL A 12 -10.60 10.97 -19.30
N GLN A 13 -9.91 11.59 -18.35
CA GLN A 13 -10.53 12.19 -17.16
C GLN A 13 -11.51 13.31 -17.51
N GLU A 14 -11.17 14.14 -18.48
CA GLU A 14 -12.00 15.30 -18.87
C GLU A 14 -13.32 14.86 -19.53
N THR A 15 -13.27 13.87 -20.40
CA THR A 15 -14.42 13.43 -21.18
C THR A 15 -15.10 12.19 -20.60
N LYS A 16 -14.45 11.49 -19.67
CA LYS A 16 -14.92 10.22 -19.10
C LYS A 16 -15.13 9.13 -20.15
N GLN A 17 -14.51 9.26 -21.31
CA GLN A 17 -14.59 8.30 -22.40
C GLN A 17 -13.27 7.56 -22.55
N TRP A 18 -13.32 6.35 -23.09
CA TRP A 18 -12.13 5.58 -23.40
C TRP A 18 -11.39 6.25 -24.55
N GLY A 19 -10.12 6.44 -24.39
CA GLY A 19 -9.32 7.09 -25.41
C GLY A 19 -7.84 6.96 -25.13
N GLU A 20 -7.05 7.71 -25.88
CA GLU A 20 -5.61 7.73 -25.78
C GLU A 20 -5.16 8.75 -24.75
N ILE A 21 -4.29 8.34 -23.84
CA ILE A 21 -3.77 9.19 -22.76
C ILE A 21 -2.27 9.32 -22.94
N ASP A 22 -1.80 10.57 -23.06
CA ASP A 22 -0.37 10.85 -23.15
C ASP A 22 0.27 10.72 -21.76
N THR A 23 1.51 10.25 -21.75
CA THR A 23 2.26 10.09 -20.51
C THR A 23 3.73 10.48 -20.73
N TYR A 24 4.48 10.55 -19.68
CA TYR A 24 5.88 10.93 -19.71
C TYR A 24 6.64 10.19 -18.60
N GLY A 25 7.99 10.28 -18.63
CA GLY A 25 8.85 9.53 -17.70
C GLY A 25 8.51 9.74 -16.23
N GLY A 26 8.24 10.97 -15.79
CA GLY A 26 7.87 11.27 -14.41
C GLY A 26 6.58 10.59 -13.99
N LYS A 27 5.58 10.59 -14.87
CA LYS A 27 4.29 9.96 -14.61
C LYS A 27 4.43 8.44 -14.53
N LEU A 28 5.22 7.86 -15.44
CA LEU A 28 5.49 6.43 -15.43
C LEU A 28 6.21 6.01 -14.14
N THR A 29 7.21 6.81 -13.73
CA THR A 29 7.94 6.55 -12.49
C THR A 29 7.01 6.59 -11.28
N GLU A 30 6.12 7.59 -11.22
CA GLU A 30 5.11 7.69 -10.15
C GLU A 30 4.25 6.44 -10.09
N ASN A 31 3.78 5.96 -11.24
CA ASN A 31 2.93 4.78 -11.30
C ASN A 31 3.68 3.53 -10.83
N ILE A 32 4.95 3.39 -11.18
CA ILE A 32 5.77 2.26 -10.75
C ILE A 32 5.95 2.30 -9.23
N VAL A 33 6.26 3.46 -8.67
CA VAL A 33 6.45 3.61 -7.23
C VAL A 33 5.17 3.29 -6.47
N GLN A 34 4.01 3.75 -6.95
CA GLN A 34 2.73 3.45 -6.34
C GLN A 34 2.41 1.95 -6.40
N ALA A 35 2.72 1.30 -7.52
CA ALA A 35 2.52 -0.14 -7.67
C ALA A 35 3.39 -0.92 -6.68
N ILE A 36 4.64 -0.52 -6.51
CA ILE A 36 5.54 -1.16 -5.55
C ILE A 36 5.02 -0.98 -4.13
N ALA A 37 4.54 0.21 -3.78
CA ALA A 37 3.97 0.48 -2.46
C ALA A 37 2.76 -0.43 -2.19
N ARG A 38 1.91 -0.63 -3.19
CA ARG A 38 0.77 -1.53 -3.11
C ARG A 38 1.21 -2.98 -2.88
N ASP A 39 2.24 -3.41 -3.61
CA ASP A 39 2.78 -4.76 -3.45
C ASP A 39 3.39 -4.95 -2.07
N LEU A 40 4.03 -3.92 -1.52
CA LEU A 40 4.57 -3.95 -0.15
C LEU A 40 3.46 -4.12 0.87
N LEU A 41 2.37 -3.40 0.73
CA LEU A 41 1.22 -3.55 1.62
C LEU A 41 0.64 -4.96 1.53
N GLY A 42 0.45 -5.47 0.31
CA GLY A 42 -0.05 -6.83 0.10
C GLY A 42 0.85 -7.87 0.73
N SER A 43 2.17 -7.73 0.57
CA SER A 43 3.14 -8.62 1.19
C SER A 43 3.06 -8.57 2.72
N SER A 44 2.93 -7.37 3.28
CA SER A 44 2.79 -7.19 4.72
C SER A 44 1.52 -7.85 5.25
N MET A 45 0.40 -7.73 4.52
CA MET A 45 -0.86 -8.35 4.90
C MET A 45 -0.75 -9.88 4.93
N LEU A 46 -0.04 -10.46 3.95
CA LEU A 46 0.20 -11.91 3.93
C LEU A 46 1.07 -12.35 5.11
N GLN A 47 2.08 -11.56 5.46
CA GLN A 47 2.92 -11.84 6.62
C GLN A 47 2.13 -11.75 7.92
N LEU A 48 1.24 -10.76 8.04
CA LEU A 48 0.36 -10.64 9.20
C LEU A 48 -0.56 -11.85 9.33
N GLU A 49 -1.14 -12.28 8.23
CA GLU A 49 -2.01 -13.47 8.22
C GLU A 49 -1.24 -14.70 8.66
N SER A 50 -0.01 -14.89 8.19
CA SER A 50 0.85 -16.01 8.57
C SER A 50 1.17 -15.99 10.07
N ALA A 51 1.21 -14.82 10.69
CA ALA A 51 1.46 -14.65 12.12
C ALA A 51 0.18 -14.75 12.96
N GLY A 52 -0.98 -14.95 12.35
CA GLY A 52 -2.25 -15.07 13.03
C GLY A 52 -3.07 -13.79 13.12
N TYR A 53 -2.62 -12.72 12.47
CA TYR A 53 -3.34 -11.45 12.43
C TYR A 53 -4.06 -11.34 11.10
N TYR A 54 -5.39 -11.46 11.12
CA TYR A 54 -6.19 -11.47 9.89
C TYR A 54 -6.73 -10.08 9.61
N PRO A 55 -6.20 -9.36 8.62
CA PRO A 55 -6.71 -8.03 8.29
C PRO A 55 -8.18 -8.08 7.90
N VAL A 56 -8.99 -7.23 8.54
CA VAL A 56 -10.43 -7.15 8.23
C VAL A 56 -10.69 -6.19 7.08
N CYS A 57 -9.84 -5.21 6.89
CA CYS A 57 -9.86 -4.35 5.70
C CYS A 57 -8.54 -3.61 5.55
N HIS A 58 -8.36 -3.01 4.39
CA HIS A 58 -7.22 -2.14 4.13
C HIS A 58 -7.70 -0.89 3.39
N ILE A 59 -7.06 0.23 3.67
CA ILE A 59 -7.40 1.52 3.05
C ILE A 59 -6.09 2.19 2.71
N HIS A 60 -5.87 2.48 1.42
CA HIS A 60 -4.63 3.09 0.92
C HIS A 60 -3.40 2.28 1.35
N ASP A 61 -2.64 2.78 2.32
CA ASP A 61 -1.40 2.18 2.82
C ASP A 61 -1.55 1.63 4.24
N GLU A 62 -2.77 1.55 4.77
CA GLU A 62 -3.02 1.05 6.12
C GLU A 62 -3.86 -0.21 6.10
N CYS A 63 -3.73 -1.03 7.13
CA CYS A 63 -4.59 -2.18 7.32
C CYS A 63 -5.11 -2.21 8.75
N LEU A 64 -6.27 -2.84 8.92
CA LEU A 64 -6.98 -2.93 10.18
C LEU A 64 -7.08 -4.38 10.59
N VAL A 65 -6.75 -4.65 11.85
CA VAL A 65 -6.84 -5.99 12.43
C VAL A 65 -7.55 -5.88 13.77
N GLU A 66 -8.47 -6.78 14.03
CA GLU A 66 -9.11 -6.87 15.33
C GLU A 66 -8.31 -7.78 16.25
N VAL A 67 -8.04 -7.30 17.47
CA VAL A 67 -7.26 -8.05 18.45
C VAL A 67 -7.95 -7.93 19.81
N PRO A 68 -7.69 -8.88 20.76
CA PRO A 68 -8.19 -8.73 22.10
C PRO A 68 -7.69 -7.45 22.76
N GLU A 69 -8.58 -6.74 23.42
CA GLU A 69 -8.28 -5.45 24.06
C GLU A 69 -7.20 -5.58 25.13
N GLU A 70 -7.19 -6.68 25.86
CA GLU A 70 -6.29 -6.89 27.01
C GLU A 70 -4.82 -6.75 26.68
N ASN A 71 -4.41 -7.16 25.46
CA ASN A 71 -3.02 -7.11 25.03
C ASN A 71 -2.85 -6.32 23.75
N ALA A 72 -3.75 -5.37 23.48
CA ALA A 72 -3.76 -4.63 22.22
C ALA A 72 -2.44 -3.95 21.93
N GLN A 73 -1.79 -3.35 22.92
CA GLN A 73 -0.52 -2.65 22.70
C GLN A 73 0.60 -3.62 22.28
N ALA A 74 0.66 -4.80 22.90
CA ALA A 74 1.66 -5.80 22.54
C ALA A 74 1.43 -6.32 21.12
N TYR A 75 0.17 -6.55 20.73
CA TYR A 75 -0.17 -6.95 19.37
C TYR A 75 0.18 -5.86 18.38
N TYR A 76 -0.09 -4.61 18.72
CA TYR A 76 0.27 -3.49 17.84
C TYR A 76 1.78 -3.45 17.57
N GLU A 77 2.58 -3.59 18.61
CA GLU A 77 4.04 -3.56 18.47
C GLU A 77 4.54 -4.70 17.56
N GLU A 78 3.99 -5.89 17.71
CA GLU A 78 4.34 -7.02 16.85
C GLU A 78 3.93 -6.78 15.41
N MET A 79 2.72 -6.26 15.18
CA MET A 79 2.23 -5.94 13.85
C MET A 79 3.09 -4.88 13.18
N ALA A 80 3.48 -3.83 13.92
CA ALA A 80 4.33 -2.79 13.40
C ALA A 80 5.71 -3.35 12.99
N ARG A 81 6.24 -4.27 13.78
CA ARG A 81 7.49 -4.95 13.45
C ARG A 81 7.37 -5.75 12.16
N ILE A 82 6.29 -6.51 12.02
CA ILE A 82 6.03 -7.32 10.82
C ILE A 82 5.91 -6.42 9.59
N MET A 83 5.12 -5.36 9.67
CA MET A 83 4.92 -4.45 8.55
C MET A 83 6.16 -3.64 8.21
N GLY A 84 7.03 -3.41 9.19
CA GLY A 84 8.31 -2.74 8.98
C GLY A 84 9.41 -3.64 8.44
N THR A 85 9.16 -4.95 8.33
CA THR A 85 10.11 -5.90 7.79
C THR A 85 9.94 -5.99 6.28
N PRO A 86 10.95 -5.62 5.49
CA PRO A 86 10.81 -5.68 4.03
C PRO A 86 10.72 -7.11 3.53
N PRO A 87 10.01 -7.35 2.42
CA PRO A 87 10.00 -8.66 1.79
C PRO A 87 11.35 -8.97 1.17
N GLU A 88 11.59 -10.23 0.86
CA GLU A 88 12.86 -10.70 0.32
C GLU A 88 13.26 -9.95 -0.96
N TRP A 89 12.30 -9.67 -1.83
CA TRP A 89 12.56 -8.98 -3.10
C TRP A 89 12.87 -7.48 -2.93
N ALA A 90 12.71 -6.93 -1.73
CA ALA A 90 13.02 -5.54 -1.42
C ALA A 90 13.74 -5.43 -0.07
N SER A 91 14.65 -6.36 0.21
CA SER A 91 15.28 -6.52 1.51
C SER A 91 16.09 -5.30 1.96
N ASP A 92 16.54 -4.47 1.04
CA ASP A 92 17.32 -3.26 1.33
C ASP A 92 16.46 -2.00 1.49
N LEU A 93 15.14 -2.13 1.40
CA LEU A 93 14.24 -0.98 1.49
C LEU A 93 13.98 -0.63 2.96
N PRO A 94 14.22 0.63 3.37
CA PRO A 94 13.95 1.04 4.75
C PRO A 94 12.45 1.28 4.96
N LEU A 95 11.78 0.28 5.50
CA LEU A 95 10.35 0.35 5.78
C LEU A 95 10.09 0.69 7.24
N ARG A 96 9.01 1.40 7.48
CA ARG A 96 8.55 1.72 8.83
C ARG A 96 7.03 1.71 8.83
N ALA A 97 6.46 1.19 9.90
CA ALA A 97 5.02 1.19 10.10
C ALA A 97 4.70 1.92 11.41
N ASP A 98 3.71 2.78 11.34
CA ASP A 98 3.17 3.49 12.49
C ASP A 98 1.67 3.22 12.58
N GLY A 99 1.11 3.40 13.76
CA GLY A 99 -0.32 3.21 13.93
C GLY A 99 -0.73 3.44 15.38
N TYR A 100 -1.90 2.95 15.70
CA TYR A 100 -2.46 3.09 17.05
C TYR A 100 -3.51 2.02 17.29
N THR A 101 -3.87 1.84 18.56
CA THR A 101 -4.98 0.98 18.96
C THR A 101 -6.16 1.87 19.34
N THR A 102 -7.36 1.40 19.05
CA THR A 102 -8.57 2.14 19.31
C THR A 102 -9.74 1.16 19.46
N PRO A 103 -10.76 1.48 20.31
CA PRO A 103 -11.93 0.62 20.39
C PRO A 103 -12.84 0.68 19.17
N PHE A 104 -12.65 1.66 18.29
CA PHE A 104 -13.40 1.78 17.05
C PHE A 104 -12.53 2.45 16.00
N TYR A 105 -12.90 2.27 14.73
CA TYR A 105 -12.11 2.81 13.63
C TYR A 105 -12.12 4.34 13.62
N LEU A 106 -10.94 4.90 13.56
CA LEU A 106 -10.72 6.34 13.39
C LEU A 106 -9.81 6.54 12.18
N LYS A 107 -10.23 7.37 11.26
CA LYS A 107 -9.38 7.76 10.15
C LYS A 107 -8.44 8.86 10.61
N ASP A 108 -7.17 8.64 10.39
CA ASP A 108 -6.12 9.57 10.77
C ASP A 108 -6.00 10.72 9.78
#